data_6b4329bec44cce21644ac157fa302e5d
#
_entry.id   6b4329bec44cce21644ac157fa302e5d
#
_cell.length_a   1.000
_cell.length_b   1.000
_cell.length_c   1.000
_cell.angle_alpha   90.00
_cell.angle_beta   90.00
_cell.angle_gamma   90.00
#
_symmetry.space_group_name_H-M   'P 1'
#
loop_
_entity.id
_entity.type
_entity.pdbx_description
1 polymer ?
#
loop_
_entity_poly.entity_id
_entity_poly.type
_entity_poly.pdbx_seq_one_letter_code
_entity_poly.pdbx_strand_id
1 'polypeptide(L)'
;MGRSLKSSDLKKWRRRGFYSETVLVKKLQRSGYNAVRVPVSNPSLRPLPDVIARRDRDVYAFEVKNASYYAYFPKKQIDKLFRFLHELIPLPQESKHAILAAHLGKKWIFRRVSWDDWEKDRLAYTERIVKSDKGNFKLEKGRTADS
;
A
#
# COMPACT_ATOMS: atom_id res chain seq x y z
N MET A 1 28.25 2.57 18.43
CA MET A 1 28.64 2.56 17.01
C MET A 1 27.75 1.61 16.25
N GLY A 2 27.02 2.12 15.28
CA GLY A 2 26.17 1.30 14.43
C GLY A 2 27.00 0.40 13.53
N ARG A 3 26.62 -0.87 13.45
CA ARG A 3 27.16 -1.76 12.43
C ARG A 3 26.74 -1.26 11.06
N SER A 4 27.68 -1.04 10.15
CA SER A 4 27.32 -0.80 8.76
C SER A 4 26.66 -2.08 8.20
N LEU A 5 25.52 -1.95 7.56
CA LEU A 5 24.86 -3.08 6.93
C LEU A 5 25.71 -3.60 5.77
N LYS A 6 25.90 -4.91 5.73
CA LYS A 6 26.56 -5.55 4.59
C LYS A 6 25.72 -5.40 3.35
N SER A 7 26.34 -5.30 2.18
CA SER A 7 25.60 -5.19 0.91
C SER A 7 24.62 -6.36 0.68
N SER A 8 24.94 -7.55 1.21
CA SER A 8 24.07 -8.72 1.16
C SER A 8 22.79 -8.50 1.96
N ASP A 9 22.86 -7.80 3.11
CA ASP A 9 21.70 -7.50 3.94
C ASP A 9 20.79 -6.46 3.26
N LEU A 10 21.38 -5.43 2.63
CA LEU A 10 20.63 -4.46 1.84
C LEU A 10 19.90 -5.11 0.66
N LYS A 11 20.55 -6.07 -0.03
CA LYS A 11 19.92 -6.83 -1.11
C LYS A 11 18.74 -7.66 -0.61
N LYS A 12 18.87 -8.31 0.54
CA LYS A 12 17.78 -9.07 1.16
C LYS A 12 16.59 -8.17 1.50
N TRP A 13 16.84 -6.99 2.05
CA TRP A 13 15.79 -6.03 2.40
C TRP A 13 15.04 -5.52 1.16
N ARG A 14 15.76 -5.19 0.10
CA ARG A 14 15.17 -4.80 -1.18
C ARG A 14 14.32 -5.92 -1.77
N ARG A 15 14.79 -7.17 -1.71
CA ARG A 15 14.04 -8.32 -2.21
C ARG A 15 12.74 -8.53 -1.43
N ARG A 16 12.73 -8.31 -0.10
CA ARG A 16 11.52 -8.42 0.71
C ARG A 16 10.47 -7.41 0.29
N GLY A 17 10.87 -6.16 0.06
CA GLY A 17 9.98 -5.12 -0.45
C GLY A 17 9.42 -5.49 -1.82
N PHE A 18 10.27 -5.83 -2.76
CA PHE A 18 9.87 -6.30 -4.09
C PHE A 18 8.97 -7.53 -4.03
N TYR A 19 9.31 -8.46 -3.16
CA TYR A 19 8.55 -9.68 -3.00
C TYR A 19 7.11 -9.37 -2.53
N SER A 20 6.97 -8.57 -1.49
CA SER A 20 5.63 -8.24 -0.97
C SER A 20 4.80 -7.45 -1.96
N GLU A 21 5.37 -6.48 -2.65
CA GLU A 21 4.67 -5.72 -3.69
C GLU A 21 4.24 -6.64 -4.84
N THR A 22 5.11 -7.55 -5.27
CA THR A 22 4.80 -8.51 -6.33
C THR A 22 3.72 -9.49 -5.90
N VAL A 23 3.79 -9.99 -4.67
CA VAL A 23 2.75 -10.87 -4.12
C VAL A 23 1.42 -10.15 -4.06
N LEU A 24 1.42 -8.88 -3.63
CA LEU A 24 0.20 -8.09 -3.58
C LEU A 24 -0.41 -7.91 -4.97
N VAL A 25 0.40 -7.59 -5.97
CA VAL A 25 -0.09 -7.43 -7.35
C VAL A 25 -0.75 -8.72 -7.84
N LYS A 26 -0.12 -9.87 -7.61
CA LYS A 26 -0.69 -11.17 -8.00
C LYS A 26 -1.99 -11.45 -7.25
N LYS A 27 -2.04 -11.14 -5.96
CA LYS A 27 -3.23 -11.32 -5.14
C LYS A 27 -4.39 -10.45 -5.64
N LEU A 28 -4.10 -9.20 -5.98
CA LEU A 28 -5.07 -8.27 -6.56
C LEU A 28 -5.59 -8.77 -7.90
N GLN A 29 -4.70 -9.23 -8.78
CA GLN A 29 -5.08 -9.78 -10.09
C GLN A 29 -6.00 -10.99 -9.94
N ARG A 30 -5.70 -11.90 -9.00
CA ARG A 30 -6.56 -13.05 -8.71
C ARG A 30 -7.94 -12.65 -8.20
N SER A 31 -8.03 -11.50 -7.58
CA SER A 31 -9.30 -10.96 -7.06
C SER A 31 -10.03 -10.08 -8.06
N GLY A 32 -9.57 -10.04 -9.31
CA GLY A 32 -10.25 -9.30 -10.38
C GLY A 32 -9.84 -7.85 -10.53
N TYR A 33 -8.77 -7.42 -9.87
CA TYR A 33 -8.23 -6.07 -10.02
C TYR A 33 -7.20 -6.04 -11.17
N ASN A 34 -7.12 -4.93 -11.86
CA ASN A 34 -5.96 -4.59 -12.66
C ASN A 34 -4.96 -3.90 -11.74
N ALA A 35 -3.77 -4.44 -11.62
CA ALA A 35 -2.80 -3.95 -10.65
C ALA A 35 -1.39 -3.92 -11.23
N VAL A 36 -0.63 -2.91 -10.84
CA VAL A 36 0.77 -2.77 -11.22
C VAL A 36 1.60 -2.32 -10.02
N ARG A 37 2.82 -2.81 -9.96
CA ARG A 37 3.82 -2.29 -9.05
C ARG A 37 4.46 -1.06 -9.68
N VAL A 38 4.65 -0.01 -8.88
CA VAL A 38 5.33 1.20 -9.34
C VAL A 38 6.80 1.08 -8.99
N PRO A 39 7.69 0.90 -9.96
CA PRO A 39 9.12 0.84 -9.68
C PRO A 39 9.64 2.23 -9.36
N VAL A 40 10.13 2.42 -8.13
CA VAL A 40 10.77 3.68 -7.72
C VAL A 40 12.27 3.42 -7.62
N SER A 41 13.01 3.88 -8.60
CA SER A 41 14.46 3.70 -8.63
C SER A 41 15.22 4.83 -7.94
N ASN A 42 14.60 6.01 -7.76
CA ASN A 42 15.20 7.16 -7.12
C ASN A 42 14.19 7.80 -6.16
N PRO A 43 14.64 8.52 -5.11
CA PRO A 43 13.72 9.31 -4.31
C PRO A 43 13.07 10.35 -5.21
N SER A 44 11.91 10.01 -5.70
CA SER A 44 11.14 10.88 -6.58
C SER A 44 10.48 11.97 -5.74
N LEU A 45 10.55 13.21 -6.23
CA LEU A 45 9.77 14.31 -5.67
C LEU A 45 8.27 14.15 -5.95
N ARG A 46 7.91 13.24 -6.85
CA ARG A 46 6.51 12.97 -7.18
C ARG A 46 5.91 12.00 -6.18
N PRO A 47 4.66 12.23 -5.75
CA PRO A 47 3.97 11.31 -4.85
C PRO A 47 3.53 10.06 -5.61
N LEU A 48 4.30 8.97 -5.50
CA LEU A 48 3.98 7.70 -6.15
C LEU A 48 3.73 6.63 -5.11
N PRO A 49 2.63 5.86 -5.23
CA PRO A 49 2.38 4.71 -4.36
C PRO A 49 3.25 3.52 -4.76
N ASP A 50 3.32 2.51 -3.90
CA ASP A 50 4.05 1.27 -4.20
C ASP A 50 3.32 0.41 -5.23
N VAL A 51 1.99 0.34 -5.11
CA VAL A 51 1.13 -0.44 -5.99
C VAL A 51 -0.10 0.39 -6.32
N ILE A 52 -0.53 0.33 -7.56
CA ILE A 52 -1.77 0.95 -8.03
C ILE A 52 -2.66 -0.15 -8.57
N ALA A 53 -3.93 -0.12 -8.20
CA ALA A 53 -4.90 -1.07 -8.71
C ALA A 53 -6.18 -0.35 -9.13
N ARG A 54 -6.89 -0.98 -10.06
CA ARG A 54 -8.19 -0.52 -10.52
C ARG A 54 -9.15 -1.69 -10.57
N ARG A 55 -10.39 -1.46 -10.16
CA ARG A 55 -11.49 -2.38 -10.35
C ARG A 55 -12.73 -1.55 -10.64
N ASP A 56 -13.37 -1.79 -11.78
CA ASP A 56 -14.48 -0.98 -12.26
C ASP A 56 -14.09 0.50 -12.32
N ARG A 57 -14.76 1.36 -11.58
CA ARG A 57 -14.47 2.80 -11.52
C ARG A 57 -13.65 3.20 -10.29
N ASP A 58 -13.22 2.22 -9.50
CA ASP A 58 -12.45 2.48 -8.29
C ASP A 58 -10.96 2.35 -8.54
N VAL A 59 -10.19 3.30 -8.01
CA VAL A 59 -8.73 3.29 -8.05
C VAL A 59 -8.20 3.19 -6.63
N TYR A 60 -7.23 2.32 -6.44
CA TYR A 60 -6.63 2.00 -5.14
C TYR A 60 -5.14 2.28 -5.20
N ALA A 61 -4.66 3.08 -4.25
CA ALA A 61 -3.23 3.33 -4.08
C ALA A 61 -2.77 2.68 -2.79
N PHE A 62 -1.74 1.85 -2.88
CA PHE A 62 -1.23 1.06 -1.75
C PHE A 62 0.17 1.50 -1.36
N GLU A 63 0.39 1.66 -0.06
CA GLU A 63 1.71 1.65 0.54
C GLU A 63 1.91 0.29 1.18
N VAL A 64 3.02 -0.39 0.87
CA VAL A 64 3.25 -1.78 1.27
C VAL A 64 4.42 -1.85 2.25
N LYS A 65 4.23 -2.51 3.38
CA LYS A 65 5.29 -2.78 4.35
C LYS A 65 5.35 -4.28 4.62
N ASN A 66 6.55 -4.81 4.70
CA ASN A 66 6.82 -6.19 5.09
C ASN A 66 7.52 -6.20 6.44
N ALA A 67 6.97 -6.96 7.39
CA ALA A 67 7.54 -7.11 8.72
C ALA A 67 7.09 -8.43 9.33
N SER A 68 7.64 -8.77 10.50
CA SER A 68 7.26 -10.02 11.18
C SER A 68 5.99 -9.84 12.02
N TYR A 69 5.90 -8.77 12.81
CA TYR A 69 4.84 -8.59 13.80
C TYR A 69 4.07 -7.28 13.67
N TYR A 70 4.73 -6.21 13.23
CA TYR A 70 4.10 -4.90 13.12
C TYR A 70 4.76 -4.09 12.02
N ALA A 71 3.98 -3.23 11.39
CA ALA A 71 4.44 -2.32 10.35
C ALA A 71 4.11 -0.89 10.74
N TYR A 72 5.01 0.03 10.43
CA TYR A 72 4.85 1.46 10.67
C TYR A 72 4.72 2.19 9.35
N PHE A 73 3.72 3.05 9.28
CA PHE A 73 3.46 3.88 8.10
C PHE A 73 3.57 5.35 8.52
N PRO A 74 4.71 6.00 8.25
CA PRO A 74 4.86 7.42 8.54
C PRO A 74 3.84 8.27 7.80
N LYS A 75 3.39 9.35 8.42
CA LYS A 75 2.42 10.27 7.84
C LYS A 75 2.82 10.74 6.43
N LYS A 76 4.11 10.97 6.19
CA LYS A 76 4.62 11.38 4.87
C LYS A 76 4.28 10.36 3.77
N GLN A 77 4.32 9.07 4.09
CA GLN A 77 4.01 8.02 3.12
C GLN A 77 2.51 7.93 2.86
N ILE A 78 1.70 8.14 3.88
CA ILE A 78 0.25 8.20 3.73
C ILE A 78 -0.14 9.44 2.91
N ASP A 79 0.47 10.57 3.20
CA ASP A 79 0.26 11.81 2.45
C ASP A 79 0.54 11.62 0.95
N LYS A 80 1.59 10.87 0.60
CA LYS A 80 1.90 10.56 -0.80
C LYS A 80 0.75 9.83 -1.51
N LEU A 81 0.09 8.90 -0.84
CA LEU A 81 -1.05 8.19 -1.43
C LEU A 81 -2.18 9.14 -1.77
N PHE A 82 -2.54 10.01 -0.84
CA PHE A 82 -3.62 10.98 -1.04
C PHE A 82 -3.27 12.03 -2.09
N ARG A 83 -2.04 12.51 -2.08
CA ARG A 83 -1.58 13.47 -3.09
C ARG A 83 -1.61 12.86 -4.49
N PHE A 84 -1.15 11.61 -4.63
CA PHE A 84 -1.25 10.89 -5.90
C PHE A 84 -2.70 10.79 -6.37
N LEU A 85 -3.60 10.35 -5.51
CA LEU A 85 -5.01 10.20 -5.85
C LEU A 85 -5.67 11.53 -6.16
N HIS A 86 -5.36 12.57 -5.40
CA HIS A 86 -5.94 13.90 -5.57
C HIS A 86 -5.41 14.61 -6.82
N GLU A 87 -4.10 14.57 -7.04
CA GLU A 87 -3.45 15.33 -8.09
C GLU A 87 -3.52 14.67 -9.46
N LEU A 88 -3.50 13.32 -9.50
CA LEU A 88 -3.32 12.60 -10.77
C LEU A 88 -4.53 11.79 -11.22
N ILE A 89 -5.48 11.52 -10.35
CA ILE A 89 -6.63 10.66 -10.69
C ILE A 89 -7.90 11.50 -10.75
N PRO A 90 -8.45 11.75 -11.95
CA PRO A 90 -9.62 12.62 -12.12
C PRO A 90 -10.93 11.89 -11.85
N LEU A 91 -11.08 11.37 -10.65
CA LEU A 91 -12.27 10.68 -10.18
C LEU A 91 -12.76 11.31 -8.88
N PRO A 92 -14.05 11.11 -8.52
CA PRO A 92 -14.55 11.54 -7.21
C PRO A 92 -13.82 10.83 -6.07
N GLN A 93 -13.76 11.46 -4.89
CA GLN A 93 -13.09 10.88 -3.72
C GLN A 93 -13.63 9.50 -3.36
N GLU A 94 -14.94 9.29 -3.45
CA GLU A 94 -15.57 8.00 -3.15
C GLU A 94 -15.09 6.86 -4.05
N SER A 95 -14.49 7.18 -5.18
CA SER A 95 -13.91 6.19 -6.12
C SER A 95 -12.39 6.06 -5.99
N LYS A 96 -11.78 6.76 -5.07
CA LYS A 96 -10.32 6.77 -4.87
C LYS A 96 -9.98 6.35 -3.46
N HIS A 97 -9.15 5.31 -3.31
CA HIS A 97 -8.92 4.66 -2.03
C HIS A 97 -7.43 4.61 -1.71
N ALA A 98 -7.06 5.14 -0.54
CA ALA A 98 -5.70 5.06 0.01
C ALA A 98 -5.64 3.91 1.00
N ILE A 99 -4.77 2.93 0.76
CA ILE A 99 -4.74 1.69 1.53
C ILE A 99 -3.34 1.39 2.02
N LEU A 100 -3.22 1.13 3.32
CA LEU A 100 -2.01 0.63 3.93
C LEU A 100 -2.06 -0.89 3.90
N ALA A 101 -1.05 -1.51 3.31
CA ALA A 101 -0.96 -2.97 3.17
C ALA A 101 0.21 -3.47 4.00
N ALA A 102 -0.08 -4.14 5.10
CA ALA A 102 0.91 -4.73 5.98
C ALA A 102 1.00 -6.24 5.72
N HIS A 103 2.15 -6.68 5.22
CA HIS A 103 2.47 -8.09 5.03
C HIS A 103 3.26 -8.56 6.24
N LEU A 104 2.57 -9.15 7.23
CA LEU A 104 3.13 -9.53 8.51
C LEU A 104 3.28 -11.06 8.59
N GLY A 105 4.49 -11.54 8.32
CA GLY A 105 4.71 -12.96 8.11
C GLY A 105 3.97 -13.42 6.84
N LYS A 106 3.01 -14.33 7.01
CA LYS A 106 2.15 -14.80 5.91
C LYS A 106 0.81 -14.07 5.87
N LYS A 107 0.52 -13.23 6.84
CA LYS A 107 -0.76 -12.56 6.98
C LYS A 107 -0.73 -11.19 6.31
N TRP A 108 -1.79 -10.87 5.57
CA TRP A 108 -2.01 -9.55 5.03
C TRP A 108 -3.07 -8.83 5.85
N ILE A 109 -2.79 -7.58 6.20
CA ILE A 109 -3.75 -6.69 6.85
C ILE A 109 -3.85 -5.43 6.02
N PHE A 110 -5.06 -5.04 5.65
CA PHE A 110 -5.32 -3.85 4.85
C PHE A 110 -6.10 -2.84 5.67
N ARG A 111 -5.61 -1.60 5.69
CA ARG A 111 -6.30 -0.48 6.33
C ARG A 111 -6.54 0.61 5.32
N ARG A 112 -7.82 0.90 5.06
CA ARG A 112 -8.20 2.07 4.27
C ARG A 112 -8.15 3.28 5.17
N VAL A 113 -7.46 4.33 4.71
CA VAL A 113 -7.41 5.62 5.40
C VAL A 113 -8.46 6.52 4.79
N SER A 114 -9.26 7.20 5.62
CA SER A 114 -10.33 8.05 5.10
C SER A 114 -9.79 9.38 4.58
N TRP A 115 -10.44 9.89 3.53
CA TRP A 115 -10.16 11.23 3.01
C TRP A 115 -10.37 12.30 4.08
N ASP A 116 -11.41 12.14 4.91
CA ASP A 116 -11.74 13.06 5.96
C ASP A 116 -10.62 13.18 6.99
N ASP A 117 -10.04 12.06 7.40
CA ASP A 117 -8.92 12.05 8.33
C ASP A 117 -7.69 12.74 7.75
N TRP A 118 -7.44 12.56 6.47
CA TRP A 118 -6.33 13.22 5.80
C TRP A 118 -6.56 14.72 5.65
N GLU A 119 -7.75 15.12 5.18
CA GLU A 119 -8.10 16.54 4.96
C GLU A 119 -8.13 17.33 6.26
N LYS A 120 -8.59 16.73 7.35
CA LYS A 120 -8.68 17.38 8.67
C LYS A 120 -7.44 17.17 9.53
N ASP A 121 -6.38 16.64 8.95
CA ASP A 121 -5.11 16.40 9.65
C ASP A 121 -5.27 15.59 10.94
N ARG A 122 -6.10 14.55 10.90
CA ARG A 122 -6.35 13.67 12.05
C ARG A 122 -5.43 12.43 12.08
N LEU A 123 -4.54 12.29 11.10
CA LEU A 123 -3.65 11.14 11.05
C LEU A 123 -2.59 11.24 12.13
N ALA A 124 -2.25 10.12 12.75
CA ALA A 124 -1.13 10.03 13.66
C ALA A 124 0.18 10.32 12.89
N TYR A 125 1.20 10.79 13.62
CA TYR A 125 2.52 10.98 13.04
C TYR A 125 3.04 9.71 12.36
N THR A 126 2.72 8.54 12.93
CA THR A 126 3.00 7.23 12.36
C THR A 126 1.81 6.32 12.65
N GLU A 127 1.23 5.73 11.62
CA GLU A 127 0.20 4.71 11.78
C GLU A 127 0.87 3.35 11.96
N ARG A 128 0.39 2.57 12.92
CA ARG A 128 0.92 1.24 13.22
C ARG A 128 -0.12 0.17 12.95
N ILE A 129 0.26 -0.86 12.23
CA ILE A 129 -0.56 -2.06 12.06
C ILE A 129 0.17 -3.23 12.72
N VAL A 130 -0.50 -3.91 13.63
CA VAL A 130 0.04 -5.08 14.32
C VAL A 130 -0.65 -6.36 13.81
N LYS A 131 0.00 -7.49 14.01
CA LYS A 131 -0.46 -8.78 13.46
C LYS A 131 -1.83 -9.20 13.98
N SER A 132 -2.24 -8.74 15.16
CA SER A 132 -3.57 -9.03 15.73
C SER A 132 -4.69 -8.14 15.19
N ASP A 133 -4.36 -7.09 14.43
CA ASP A 133 -5.37 -6.20 13.83
C ASP A 133 -6.16 -6.93 12.76
N LYS A 134 -7.43 -6.55 12.60
CA LYS A 134 -8.29 -7.13 11.56
C LYS A 134 -8.29 -6.35 10.26
N GLY A 135 -7.88 -5.09 10.31
CA GLY A 135 -8.02 -4.18 9.18
C GLY A 135 -9.47 -3.78 8.94
N ASN A 136 -9.68 -2.93 7.95
CA ASN A 136 -11.01 -2.44 7.57
C ASN A 136 -11.25 -2.52 6.06
N PHE A 137 -10.40 -3.24 5.36
CA PHE A 137 -10.51 -3.43 3.92
C PHE A 137 -10.17 -4.89 3.59
N LYS A 138 -10.94 -5.49 2.71
CA LYS A 138 -10.70 -6.86 2.24
C LYS A 138 -10.76 -6.88 0.73
N LEU A 139 -9.89 -7.69 0.13
CA LEU A 139 -9.95 -7.94 -1.31
C LEU A 139 -11.15 -8.83 -1.59
N GLU A 140 -12.12 -8.31 -2.31
CA GLU A 140 -13.26 -9.10 -2.76
C GLU A 140 -12.80 -10.05 -3.86
N LYS A 141 -13.37 -11.25 -3.88
CA LYS A 141 -13.17 -12.17 -5.00
C LYS A 141 -13.74 -11.52 -6.25
N GLY A 142 -12.95 -11.52 -7.32
CA GLY A 142 -13.42 -11.02 -8.59
C GLY A 142 -14.63 -11.78 -9.06
N ARG A 143 -15.58 -11.06 -9.66
CA ARG A 143 -16.66 -11.71 -10.38
C ARG A 143 -16.04 -12.44 -11.58
N THR A 144 -16.41 -13.71 -11.76
CA THR A 144 -16.01 -14.40 -12.98
C THR A 144 -16.69 -13.74 -14.17
N ALA A 145 -16.08 -13.85 -15.35
CA ALA A 145 -16.60 -13.23 -16.56
C ALA A 145 -18.04 -13.67 -16.91
N ASP A 146 -18.50 -14.75 -16.33
CA ASP A 146 -19.82 -15.35 -16.56
C ASP A 146 -20.88 -14.93 -15.54
N SER A 147 -20.54 -14.05 -14.62
CA SER A 147 -21.47 -13.60 -13.58
C SER A 147 -22.04 -12.22 -13.87
#